data_ffab42c00f748d9ef39b0cb2cc397321
#
_entry.id   ffab42c00f748d9ef39b0cb2cc397321
#
_cell.length_a   1.000
_cell.length_b   1.000
_cell.length_c   1.000
_cell.angle_alpha   90.00
_cell.angle_beta   90.00
_cell.angle_gamma   90.00
#
_symmetry.space_group_name_H-M   'P 1'
#
loop_
_entity.id
_entity.type
_entity.pdbx_description
1 polymer ?
#
loop_
_entity_poly.entity_id
_entity_poly.type
_entity_poly.pdbx_seq_one_letter_code
_entity_poly.pdbx_strand_id
1 'polypeptide(L)'
;HSQGEYVFDWGWADAFQRAGGEYYPKLQAAVPFTPVTGQRLLVAAGAPLEETRNALLAAGATAVSELETSSLHITFMTEREWKDAGALGFLQRTDQQFHWQNDGYTSFDDFLGRLSSSKRKNLRKERAAVVNEGVEFEWLSGSDITEAHWDTFFQFYMDTGDRKWGRPYLTRDFFSRIGASMGEQVLLILAKRAGRYIAGAL
;
A
#
# COMPACT_ATOMS: atom_id res chain seq x y z
N HIS A 1 5.37 -2.08 -16.70
CA HIS A 1 6.64 -1.40 -16.73
C HIS A 1 6.72 -0.39 -15.59
N SER A 2 7.13 -0.85 -14.42
CA SER A 2 7.14 -0.09 -13.18
C SER A 2 8.53 0.44 -12.88
N GLN A 3 8.64 1.68 -12.45
CA GLN A 3 9.87 2.29 -11.97
C GLN A 3 9.90 2.36 -10.43
N GLY A 4 9.52 1.31 -9.74
CA GLY A 4 9.61 1.25 -8.28
C GLY A 4 8.28 1.39 -7.55
N GLU A 5 7.29 0.58 -7.90
CA GLU A 5 5.99 0.50 -7.23
C GLU A 5 6.10 0.47 -5.72
N TYR A 6 5.61 1.51 -5.03
CA TYR A 6 5.65 1.70 -3.58
C TYR A 6 7.03 1.58 -2.91
N VAL A 7 8.06 1.25 -3.67
CA VAL A 7 9.45 1.33 -3.26
C VAL A 7 10.12 2.31 -4.19
N PHE A 8 10.05 3.58 -3.84
CA PHE A 8 10.64 4.66 -4.61
C PHE A 8 12.16 4.58 -4.50
N ASP A 9 12.78 3.91 -5.43
CA ASP A 9 14.22 3.68 -5.46
C ASP A 9 14.96 4.60 -6.44
N TRP A 10 14.38 5.74 -6.77
CA TRP A 10 14.96 6.71 -7.69
C TRP A 10 16.35 7.20 -7.25
N GLY A 11 16.56 7.35 -5.94
CA GLY A 11 17.88 7.69 -5.41
C GLY A 11 18.94 6.62 -5.70
N TRP A 12 18.53 5.35 -5.68
CA TRP A 12 19.39 4.24 -6.06
C TRP A 12 19.64 4.18 -7.57
N ALA A 13 18.59 4.39 -8.37
CA ALA A 13 18.68 4.44 -9.82
C ALA A 13 19.63 5.56 -10.27
N ASP A 14 19.48 6.75 -9.71
CA ASP A 14 20.33 7.90 -9.99
C ASP A 14 21.79 7.65 -9.56
N ALA A 15 22.02 7.08 -8.37
CA ALA A 15 23.37 6.74 -7.92
C ALA A 15 24.02 5.68 -8.82
N PHE A 16 23.28 4.67 -9.25
CA PHE A 16 23.77 3.61 -10.11
C PHE A 16 24.11 4.13 -11.51
N GLN A 17 23.26 5.00 -12.07
CA GLN A 17 23.51 5.66 -13.35
C GLN A 17 24.74 6.59 -13.30
N ARG A 18 24.92 7.35 -12.21
CA ARG A 18 26.15 8.16 -12.01
C ARG A 18 27.40 7.30 -11.91
N ALA A 19 27.29 6.07 -11.44
CA ALA A 19 28.39 5.11 -11.44
C ALA A 19 28.64 4.42 -12.79
N GLY A 20 27.88 4.80 -13.85
CA GLY A 20 28.01 4.25 -15.20
C GLY A 20 27.20 2.99 -15.48
N GLY A 21 26.27 2.60 -14.59
CA GLY A 21 25.41 1.43 -14.75
C GLY A 21 24.02 1.80 -15.26
N GLU A 22 23.31 0.81 -15.77
CA GLU A 22 21.89 0.91 -16.17
C GLU A 22 21.02 0.23 -15.12
N TYR A 23 20.23 1.00 -14.36
CA TYR A 23 19.39 0.49 -13.28
C TYR A 23 18.07 -0.12 -13.79
N TYR A 24 17.55 0.37 -14.91
CA TYR A 24 16.36 -0.15 -15.56
C TYR A 24 16.70 -0.71 -16.96
N PRO A 25 15.97 -1.74 -17.43
CA PRO A 25 14.86 -2.44 -16.78
C PRO A 25 15.34 -3.34 -15.63
N LYS A 26 14.46 -3.60 -14.66
CA LYS A 26 14.68 -4.56 -13.57
C LYS A 26 13.50 -5.50 -13.43
N LEU A 27 13.71 -6.68 -12.87
CA LEU A 27 12.64 -7.58 -12.46
C LEU A 27 12.13 -7.18 -11.07
N GLN A 28 10.83 -7.31 -10.87
CA GLN A 28 10.21 -7.06 -9.57
C GLN A 28 9.18 -8.11 -9.22
N ALA A 29 9.37 -8.76 -8.06
CA ALA A 29 8.39 -9.63 -7.43
C ALA A 29 7.69 -8.86 -6.30
N ALA A 30 6.42 -8.51 -6.50
CA ALA A 30 5.60 -7.77 -5.56
C ALA A 30 4.12 -8.04 -5.82
N VAL A 31 3.27 -7.76 -4.84
CA VAL A 31 1.83 -7.57 -5.12
C VAL A 31 1.69 -6.16 -5.70
N PRO A 32 1.17 -6.01 -6.93
CA PRO A 32 1.11 -4.71 -7.58
C PRO A 32 0.34 -3.68 -6.73
N PHE A 33 0.92 -2.48 -6.60
CA PHE A 33 0.34 -1.34 -5.89
C PHE A 33 -0.06 -1.58 -4.43
N THR A 34 0.52 -2.63 -3.80
CA THR A 34 0.16 -3.03 -2.44
C THR A 34 1.40 -3.10 -1.55
N PRO A 35 1.70 -2.09 -0.72
CA PRO A 35 2.88 -2.05 0.13
C PRO A 35 2.68 -2.86 1.43
N VAL A 36 2.19 -4.08 1.31
CA VAL A 36 1.88 -4.97 2.44
C VAL A 36 2.87 -6.14 2.49
N THR A 37 3.41 -6.39 3.67
CA THR A 37 4.26 -7.55 3.92
C THR A 37 3.46 -8.85 3.78
N GLY A 38 4.01 -9.81 3.05
CA GLY A 38 3.40 -11.12 2.84
C GLY A 38 4.34 -12.06 2.10
N GLN A 39 3.91 -13.29 1.91
CA GLN A 39 4.68 -14.26 1.15
C GLN A 39 4.88 -13.81 -0.30
N ARG A 40 6.10 -13.92 -0.78
CA ARG A 40 6.49 -13.63 -2.17
C ARG A 40 6.93 -14.87 -2.92
N LEU A 41 7.40 -15.88 -2.18
CA LEU A 41 7.81 -17.17 -2.71
C LEU A 41 6.67 -18.17 -2.45
N LEU A 42 5.70 -18.21 -3.37
CA LEU A 42 4.50 -19.03 -3.21
C LEU A 42 4.81 -20.49 -3.53
N VAL A 43 4.58 -21.37 -2.58
CA VAL A 43 4.83 -22.81 -2.68
C VAL A 43 3.49 -23.54 -2.52
N ALA A 44 3.23 -24.47 -3.44
CA ALA A 44 2.01 -25.29 -3.38
C ALA A 44 2.00 -26.18 -2.14
N ALA A 45 0.80 -26.46 -1.62
CA ALA A 45 0.64 -27.39 -0.50
C ALA A 45 1.21 -28.77 -0.85
N GLY A 46 2.02 -29.34 0.08
CA GLY A 46 2.66 -30.64 -0.09
C GLY A 46 4.00 -30.62 -0.84
N ALA A 47 4.39 -29.51 -1.45
CA ALA A 47 5.74 -29.37 -2.02
C ALA A 47 6.79 -29.09 -0.93
N PRO A 48 8.05 -29.52 -1.10
CA PRO A 48 9.12 -29.24 -0.15
C PRO A 48 9.41 -27.74 -0.10
N LEU A 49 9.07 -27.13 1.01
CA LEU A 49 9.00 -25.65 1.16
C LEU A 49 10.32 -24.97 0.90
N GLU A 50 11.38 -25.38 1.60
CA GLU A 50 12.68 -24.72 1.55
C GLU A 50 13.37 -24.95 0.18
N GLU A 51 13.32 -26.16 -0.34
CA GLU A 51 13.89 -26.48 -1.65
C GLU A 51 13.21 -25.70 -2.76
N THR A 52 11.87 -25.59 -2.71
CA THR A 52 11.10 -24.85 -3.71
C THR A 52 11.38 -23.35 -3.63
N ARG A 53 11.46 -22.77 -2.43
CA ARG A 53 11.83 -21.37 -2.26
C ARG A 53 13.23 -21.06 -2.80
N ASN A 54 14.19 -21.91 -2.49
CA ASN A 54 15.55 -21.77 -3.00
C ASN A 54 15.61 -21.87 -4.53
N ALA A 55 14.84 -22.80 -5.10
CA ALA A 55 14.70 -22.93 -6.55
C ALA A 55 14.07 -21.69 -7.19
N LEU A 56 13.04 -21.12 -6.58
CA LEU A 56 12.41 -19.88 -7.05
C LEU A 56 13.38 -18.68 -7.02
N LEU A 57 14.17 -18.55 -5.96
CA LEU A 57 15.19 -17.50 -5.86
C LEU A 57 16.28 -17.69 -6.92
N ALA A 58 16.77 -18.91 -7.10
CA ALA A 58 17.76 -19.23 -8.13
C ALA A 58 17.21 -18.97 -9.54
N ALA A 59 15.98 -19.41 -9.84
CA ALA A 59 15.33 -19.15 -11.12
C ALA A 59 15.14 -17.65 -11.38
N GLY A 60 14.74 -16.89 -10.35
CA GLY A 60 14.65 -15.44 -10.45
C GLY A 60 15.99 -14.76 -10.75
N ALA A 61 17.07 -15.21 -10.14
CA ALA A 61 18.42 -14.72 -10.45
C ALA A 61 18.86 -15.08 -11.88
N THR A 62 18.55 -16.30 -12.34
CA THR A 62 18.81 -16.72 -13.72
C THR A 62 18.03 -15.86 -14.71
N ALA A 63 16.76 -15.57 -14.43
CA ALA A 63 15.91 -14.74 -15.29
C ALA A 63 16.45 -13.31 -15.47
N VAL A 64 17.18 -12.75 -14.51
CA VAL A 64 17.88 -11.46 -14.65
C VAL A 64 18.85 -11.50 -15.82
N SER A 65 19.65 -12.56 -15.93
CA SER A 65 20.62 -12.73 -17.02
C SER A 65 19.95 -13.04 -18.35
N GLU A 66 18.94 -13.93 -18.35
CA GLU A 66 18.24 -14.34 -19.59
C GLU A 66 17.42 -13.20 -20.22
N LEU A 67 16.89 -12.32 -19.39
CA LEU A 67 16.08 -11.16 -19.84
C LEU A 67 16.90 -9.87 -19.95
N GLU A 68 18.20 -9.95 -19.78
CA GLU A 68 19.13 -8.81 -19.86
C GLU A 68 18.65 -7.62 -18.99
N THR A 69 18.21 -7.92 -17.76
CA THR A 69 17.76 -6.90 -16.80
C THR A 69 18.87 -6.61 -15.77
N SER A 70 18.79 -5.46 -15.13
CA SER A 70 19.82 -5.01 -14.18
C SER A 70 19.83 -5.81 -12.88
N SER A 71 18.67 -6.26 -12.42
CA SER A 71 18.50 -6.87 -11.10
C SER A 71 17.11 -7.49 -10.90
N LEU A 72 16.98 -8.32 -9.86
CA LEU A 72 15.71 -8.79 -9.31
C LEU A 72 15.47 -8.11 -7.95
N HIS A 73 14.35 -7.45 -7.82
CA HIS A 73 13.87 -6.90 -6.54
C HIS A 73 12.66 -7.70 -6.04
N ILE A 74 12.72 -8.17 -4.81
CA ILE A 74 11.61 -8.85 -4.14
C ILE A 74 11.21 -7.98 -2.96
N THR A 75 10.05 -7.32 -3.04
CA THR A 75 9.66 -6.30 -2.07
C THR A 75 8.56 -6.78 -1.13
N PHE A 76 8.56 -6.28 0.11
CA PHE A 76 7.57 -6.59 1.15
C PHE A 76 7.41 -8.09 1.45
N MET A 77 8.50 -8.85 1.36
CA MET A 77 8.51 -10.26 1.73
C MET A 77 8.43 -10.43 3.25
N THR A 78 8.08 -11.63 3.69
CA THR A 78 8.09 -11.96 5.12
C THR A 78 9.52 -11.91 5.68
N GLU A 79 9.67 -11.66 6.99
CA GLU A 79 10.97 -11.63 7.64
C GLU A 79 11.76 -12.95 7.42
N ARG A 80 11.06 -14.08 7.42
CA ARG A 80 11.68 -15.38 7.17
C ARG A 80 12.23 -15.46 5.74
N GLU A 81 11.41 -15.16 4.72
CA GLU A 81 11.88 -15.16 3.32
C GLU A 81 13.03 -14.18 3.11
N TRP A 82 13.01 -13.02 3.76
CA TRP A 82 14.07 -12.02 3.72
C TRP A 82 15.39 -12.54 4.30
N LYS A 83 15.33 -13.28 5.44
CA LYS A 83 16.50 -13.91 6.02
C LYS A 83 17.03 -15.05 5.16
N ASP A 84 16.14 -15.89 4.64
CA ASP A 84 16.50 -17.04 3.78
C ASP A 84 17.16 -16.55 2.48
N ALA A 85 16.59 -15.52 1.83
CA ALA A 85 17.18 -14.90 0.65
C ALA A 85 18.57 -14.28 0.95
N GLY A 86 18.73 -13.62 2.10
CA GLY A 86 20.02 -13.08 2.55
C GLY A 86 21.08 -14.15 2.73
N ALA A 87 20.71 -15.31 3.27
CA ALA A 87 21.61 -16.44 3.41
C ALA A 87 22.09 -17.02 2.06
N LEU A 88 21.33 -16.80 1.00
CA LEU A 88 21.69 -17.17 -0.38
C LEU A 88 22.44 -16.06 -1.14
N GLY A 89 22.81 -14.97 -0.47
CA GLY A 89 23.61 -13.88 -1.04
C GLY A 89 22.81 -12.74 -1.63
N PHE A 90 21.48 -12.70 -1.48
CA PHE A 90 20.70 -11.53 -1.86
C PHE A 90 20.99 -10.36 -0.93
N LEU A 91 21.08 -9.16 -1.49
CA LEU A 91 21.28 -7.94 -0.72
C LEU A 91 20.01 -7.60 0.07
N GLN A 92 20.15 -7.51 1.38
CA GLN A 92 19.05 -7.21 2.29
C GLN A 92 18.86 -5.71 2.43
N ARG A 93 17.61 -5.27 2.24
CA ARG A 93 17.20 -3.88 2.40
C ARG A 93 15.99 -3.81 3.32
N THR A 94 15.96 -2.80 4.17
CA THR A 94 14.83 -2.53 5.09
C THR A 94 14.36 -1.10 4.91
N ASP A 95 13.08 -0.89 5.16
CA ASP A 95 12.45 0.41 5.25
C ASP A 95 11.45 0.40 6.41
N GLN A 96 10.86 1.55 6.72
CA GLN A 96 9.97 1.70 7.85
C GLN A 96 8.57 2.06 7.40
N GLN A 97 7.58 1.31 7.88
CA GLN A 97 6.16 1.64 7.77
C GLN A 97 5.59 1.92 9.17
N PHE A 98 4.66 2.86 9.23
CA PHE A 98 3.91 3.16 10.45
C PHE A 98 2.55 2.48 10.38
N HIS A 99 2.26 1.63 11.36
CA HIS A 99 1.00 0.93 11.48
C HIS A 99 0.30 1.36 12.76
N TRP A 100 -0.99 1.65 12.65
CA TRP A 100 -1.83 1.75 13.82
C TRP A 100 -2.32 0.35 14.21
N GLN A 101 -2.16 0.02 15.49
CA GLN A 101 -2.66 -1.23 16.04
C GLN A 101 -3.70 -0.93 17.12
N ASN A 102 -4.79 -1.69 17.11
CA ASN A 102 -5.79 -1.61 18.16
C ASN A 102 -5.33 -2.46 19.37
N ASP A 103 -4.78 -1.80 20.38
CA ASP A 103 -4.37 -2.42 21.64
C ASP A 103 -5.55 -2.72 22.58
N GLY A 104 -6.71 -3.03 22.04
CA GLY A 104 -7.93 -3.32 22.78
C GLY A 104 -8.75 -2.06 23.12
N TYR A 105 -8.58 -0.98 22.38
CA TYR A 105 -9.40 0.22 22.55
C TYR A 105 -10.86 -0.07 22.23
N THR A 106 -11.74 0.29 23.16
CA THR A 106 -13.20 0.13 23.02
C THR A 106 -13.89 1.39 22.52
N SER A 107 -13.19 2.52 22.55
CA SER A 107 -13.69 3.80 22.07
C SER A 107 -12.54 4.72 21.63
N PHE A 108 -12.90 5.78 20.90
CA PHE A 108 -11.92 6.82 20.54
C PHE A 108 -11.36 7.56 21.77
N ASP A 109 -12.16 7.76 22.80
CA ASP A 109 -11.70 8.39 24.03
C ASP A 109 -10.73 7.49 24.81
N ASP A 110 -10.90 6.18 24.75
CA ASP A 110 -9.96 5.22 25.32
C ASP A 110 -8.60 5.30 24.59
N PHE A 111 -8.62 5.30 23.25
CA PHE A 111 -7.42 5.58 22.45
C PHE A 111 -6.77 6.93 22.82
N LEU A 112 -7.56 8.00 22.91
CA LEU A 112 -7.04 9.32 23.30
C LEU A 112 -6.40 9.29 24.70
N GLY A 113 -6.91 8.46 25.60
CA GLY A 113 -6.37 8.28 26.95
C GLY A 113 -4.91 7.83 26.96
N ARG A 114 -4.47 7.08 25.96
CA ARG A 114 -3.08 6.59 25.82
C ARG A 114 -2.11 7.64 25.26
N LEU A 115 -2.62 8.71 24.67
CA LEU A 115 -1.80 9.76 24.09
C LEU A 115 -1.34 10.77 25.16
N SER A 116 -0.23 11.45 24.89
CA SER A 116 0.20 12.59 25.71
C SER A 116 -0.89 13.67 25.76
N SER A 117 -0.94 14.43 26.84
CA SER A 117 -1.95 15.48 27.03
C SER A 117 -2.00 16.49 25.90
N SER A 118 -0.86 16.86 25.34
CA SER A 118 -0.76 17.78 24.19
C SER A 118 -1.38 17.19 22.94
N LYS A 119 -1.02 15.94 22.56
CA LYS A 119 -1.57 15.25 21.39
C LYS A 119 -3.07 15.04 21.52
N ARG A 120 -3.55 14.60 22.68
CA ARG A 120 -4.97 14.44 22.98
C ARG A 120 -5.76 15.74 22.81
N LYS A 121 -5.24 16.85 23.36
CA LYS A 121 -5.86 18.18 23.22
C LYS A 121 -5.94 18.61 21.75
N ASN A 122 -4.86 18.42 20.98
CA ASN A 122 -4.80 18.79 19.58
C ASN A 122 -5.83 17.99 18.76
N LEU A 123 -5.87 16.67 18.90
CA LEU A 123 -6.82 15.82 18.18
C LEU A 123 -8.28 16.18 18.51
N ARG A 124 -8.60 16.46 19.79
CA ARG A 124 -9.95 16.92 20.15
C ARG A 124 -10.30 18.26 19.51
N LYS A 125 -9.35 19.20 19.48
CA LYS A 125 -9.55 20.50 18.84
C LYS A 125 -9.76 20.36 17.33
N GLU A 126 -8.98 19.54 16.66
CA GLU A 126 -9.08 19.28 15.21
C GLU A 126 -10.44 18.68 14.87
N ARG A 127 -10.86 17.64 15.60
CA ARG A 127 -12.19 17.03 15.40
C ARG A 127 -13.34 18.03 15.65
N ALA A 128 -13.25 18.79 16.72
CA ALA A 128 -14.26 19.81 17.02
C ALA A 128 -14.34 20.89 15.92
N ALA A 129 -13.21 21.29 15.37
CA ALA A 129 -13.18 22.26 14.27
C ALA A 129 -13.93 21.74 13.03
N VAL A 130 -13.72 20.48 12.66
CA VAL A 130 -14.41 19.85 11.52
C VAL A 130 -15.93 19.80 11.74
N VAL A 131 -16.37 19.41 12.93
CA VAL A 131 -17.80 19.37 13.27
C VAL A 131 -18.42 20.77 13.25
N ASN A 132 -17.70 21.76 13.81
CA ASN A 132 -18.18 23.16 13.84
C ASN A 132 -18.30 23.79 12.43
N GLU A 133 -17.56 23.29 11.45
CA GLU A 133 -17.68 23.68 10.04
C GLU A 133 -18.87 23.01 9.32
N GLY A 134 -19.69 22.25 10.04
CA GLY A 134 -20.86 21.55 9.50
C GLY A 134 -20.52 20.40 8.57
N VAL A 135 -19.38 19.72 8.79
CA VAL A 135 -19.00 18.51 8.06
C VAL A 135 -19.64 17.30 8.71
N GLU A 136 -20.35 16.54 7.91
CA GLU A 136 -20.96 15.25 8.27
C GLU A 136 -20.17 14.12 7.63
N PHE A 137 -20.14 12.95 8.27
CA PHE A 137 -19.44 11.77 7.75
C PHE A 137 -20.43 10.63 7.52
N GLU A 138 -20.40 10.07 6.32
CA GLU A 138 -21.06 8.83 5.97
C GLU A 138 -20.06 7.68 5.99
N TRP A 139 -20.43 6.61 6.67
CA TRP A 139 -19.64 5.37 6.76
C TRP A 139 -20.38 4.30 6.00
N LEU A 140 -19.81 3.85 4.90
CA LEU A 140 -20.46 2.97 3.93
C LEU A 140 -19.64 1.67 3.80
N SER A 141 -20.33 0.54 3.82
CA SER A 141 -19.75 -0.79 3.63
C SER A 141 -20.73 -1.70 2.91
N GLY A 142 -20.25 -2.76 2.28
CA GLY A 142 -21.09 -3.75 1.62
C GLY A 142 -22.07 -3.12 0.62
N SER A 143 -23.34 -3.44 0.78
CA SER A 143 -24.44 -2.97 -0.10
C SER A 143 -24.76 -1.48 0.02
N ASP A 144 -24.28 -0.79 1.05
CA ASP A 144 -24.49 0.65 1.21
C ASP A 144 -23.67 1.46 0.19
N ILE A 145 -22.59 0.86 -0.34
CA ILE A 145 -21.76 1.50 -1.34
C ILE A 145 -22.38 1.34 -2.71
N THR A 146 -22.86 2.43 -3.28
CA THR A 146 -23.45 2.48 -4.62
C THR A 146 -22.40 2.90 -5.67
N GLU A 147 -22.71 2.71 -6.96
CA GLU A 147 -21.86 3.21 -8.05
C GLU A 147 -21.68 4.73 -8.00
N ALA A 148 -22.70 5.48 -7.57
CA ALA A 148 -22.59 6.93 -7.39
C ALA A 148 -21.58 7.31 -6.29
N HIS A 149 -21.45 6.49 -5.24
CA HIS A 149 -20.42 6.69 -4.22
C HIS A 149 -19.02 6.41 -4.80
N TRP A 150 -18.88 5.37 -5.63
CA TRP A 150 -17.63 5.09 -6.33
C TRP A 150 -17.25 6.20 -7.32
N ASP A 151 -18.21 6.78 -8.05
CA ASP A 151 -17.95 7.92 -8.95
C ASP A 151 -17.42 9.11 -8.16
N THR A 152 -18.05 9.41 -7.04
CA THR A 152 -17.64 10.51 -6.15
C THR A 152 -16.23 10.27 -5.58
N PHE A 153 -15.99 9.08 -5.06
CA PHE A 153 -14.68 8.73 -4.50
C PHE A 153 -13.57 8.75 -5.57
N PHE A 154 -13.89 8.26 -6.77
CA PHE A 154 -12.93 8.25 -7.88
C PHE A 154 -12.53 9.67 -8.29
N GLN A 155 -13.45 10.63 -8.27
CA GLN A 155 -13.11 12.05 -8.50
C GLN A 155 -12.09 12.57 -7.47
N PHE A 156 -12.27 12.27 -6.19
CA PHE A 156 -11.31 12.65 -5.14
C PHE A 156 -9.97 11.94 -5.29
N TYR A 157 -10.00 10.66 -5.71
CA TYR A 157 -8.79 9.89 -5.98
C TYR A 157 -7.97 10.50 -7.13
N MET A 158 -8.64 10.85 -8.24
CA MET A 158 -8.01 11.50 -9.39
C MET A 158 -7.45 12.88 -9.02
N ASP A 159 -8.24 13.72 -8.37
CA ASP A 159 -7.85 15.06 -7.94
C ASP A 159 -6.65 15.03 -6.96
N THR A 160 -6.58 14.03 -6.09
CA THR A 160 -5.42 13.83 -5.21
C THR A 160 -4.18 13.43 -5.99
N GLY A 161 -4.33 12.58 -7.01
CA GLY A 161 -3.24 12.18 -7.91
C GLY A 161 -2.70 13.36 -8.71
N ASP A 162 -3.57 14.16 -9.28
CA ASP A 162 -3.21 15.33 -10.10
C ASP A 162 -2.46 16.41 -9.29
N ARG A 163 -2.79 16.55 -8.01
CA ARG A 163 -2.08 17.48 -7.08
C ARG A 163 -0.76 16.92 -6.55
N LYS A 164 -0.58 15.61 -6.56
CA LYS A 164 0.66 14.94 -6.18
C LYS A 164 1.35 14.42 -7.43
N TRP A 165 2.61 14.40 -7.48
CA TRP A 165 3.54 14.12 -8.58
C TRP A 165 3.38 12.74 -9.23
N GLY A 166 2.21 12.37 -9.68
CA GLY A 166 1.98 11.09 -10.32
C GLY A 166 0.58 10.96 -10.91
N ARG A 167 0.43 9.99 -11.78
CA ARG A 167 -0.90 9.59 -12.26
C ARG A 167 -1.47 8.54 -11.31
N PRO A 168 -2.77 8.63 -10.97
CA PRO A 168 -3.44 7.58 -10.23
C PRO A 168 -3.31 6.23 -10.94
N TYR A 169 -3.06 5.15 -10.18
CA TYR A 169 -2.82 3.82 -10.74
C TYR A 169 -4.12 3.07 -11.04
N LEU A 170 -5.15 3.30 -10.22
CA LEU A 170 -6.38 2.54 -10.26
C LEU A 170 -7.37 3.19 -11.23
N THR A 171 -8.06 2.37 -12.01
CA THR A 171 -9.14 2.81 -12.88
C THR A 171 -10.47 2.87 -12.12
N ARG A 172 -11.47 3.54 -12.68
CA ARG A 172 -12.81 3.58 -12.09
C ARG A 172 -13.42 2.16 -11.91
N ASP A 173 -13.18 1.28 -12.88
CA ASP A 173 -13.65 -0.12 -12.87
C ASP A 173 -13.10 -0.93 -11.69
N PHE A 174 -11.90 -0.62 -11.22
CA PHE A 174 -11.33 -1.26 -10.03
C PHE A 174 -12.25 -1.13 -8.81
N PHE A 175 -12.82 0.06 -8.59
CA PHE A 175 -13.68 0.32 -7.43
C PHE A 175 -15.00 -0.45 -7.50
N SER A 176 -15.62 -0.56 -8.68
CA SER A 176 -16.79 -1.43 -8.87
C SER A 176 -16.46 -2.89 -8.58
N ARG A 177 -15.30 -3.38 -9.04
CA ARG A 177 -14.86 -4.77 -8.83
C ARG A 177 -14.60 -5.09 -7.37
N ILE A 178 -13.93 -4.23 -6.62
CA ILE A 178 -13.73 -4.47 -5.18
C ILE A 178 -15.05 -4.42 -4.41
N GLY A 179 -15.95 -3.51 -4.77
CA GLY A 179 -17.29 -3.46 -4.20
C GLY A 179 -18.07 -4.75 -4.43
N ALA A 180 -18.00 -5.31 -5.64
CA ALA A 180 -18.69 -6.56 -5.99
C ALA A 180 -18.06 -7.80 -5.36
N SER A 181 -16.74 -7.87 -5.22
CA SER A 181 -16.04 -9.09 -4.78
C SER A 181 -15.73 -9.13 -3.29
N MET A 182 -15.60 -7.97 -2.64
CA MET A 182 -15.20 -7.88 -1.23
C MET A 182 -15.82 -6.68 -0.50
N GLY A 183 -17.01 -6.27 -0.90
CA GLY A 183 -17.69 -5.08 -0.37
C GLY A 183 -17.81 -5.05 1.16
N GLU A 184 -18.06 -6.19 1.81
CA GLU A 184 -18.13 -6.29 3.28
C GLU A 184 -16.77 -6.09 3.98
N GLN A 185 -15.68 -6.14 3.24
CA GLN A 185 -14.32 -5.90 3.74
C GLN A 185 -13.82 -4.49 3.43
N VAL A 186 -14.67 -3.71 2.77
CA VAL A 186 -14.37 -2.33 2.37
C VAL A 186 -15.12 -1.36 3.27
N LEU A 187 -14.43 -0.34 3.73
CA LEU A 187 -15.02 0.79 4.43
C LEU A 187 -14.73 2.07 3.63
N LEU A 188 -15.78 2.64 3.05
CA LEU A 188 -15.73 3.94 2.40
C LEU A 188 -16.28 5.00 3.34
N ILE A 189 -15.47 6.00 3.65
CA ILE A 189 -15.88 7.16 4.44
C ILE A 189 -15.94 8.37 3.53
N LEU A 190 -17.12 8.99 3.43
CA LEU A 190 -17.35 10.21 2.68
C LEU A 190 -17.68 11.36 3.62
N ALA A 191 -17.02 12.49 3.43
CA ALA A 191 -17.31 13.72 4.15
C ALA A 191 -18.25 14.61 3.31
N LYS A 192 -19.29 15.13 3.94
CA LYS A 192 -20.33 15.95 3.33
C LYS A 192 -20.42 17.31 4.03
N ARG A 193 -20.58 18.37 3.26
CA ARG A 193 -20.83 19.72 3.77
C ARG A 193 -21.89 20.39 2.91
N ALA A 194 -22.92 20.93 3.53
CA ALA A 194 -24.06 21.54 2.84
C ALA A 194 -24.64 20.64 1.72
N GLY A 195 -24.82 19.36 2.01
CA GLY A 195 -25.36 18.35 1.08
C GLY A 195 -24.43 17.89 -0.04
N ARG A 196 -23.18 18.38 -0.11
CA ARG A 196 -22.20 18.02 -1.15
C ARG A 196 -21.04 17.23 -0.55
N TYR A 197 -20.61 16.18 -1.22
CA TYR A 197 -19.38 15.48 -0.88
C TYR A 197 -18.15 16.36 -1.15
N ILE A 198 -17.24 16.42 -0.19
CA ILE A 198 -16.05 17.29 -0.23
C ILE A 198 -14.74 16.52 -0.02
N ALA A 199 -14.81 15.31 0.51
CA ALA A 199 -13.65 14.44 0.70
C ALA A 199 -14.11 12.98 0.84
N GLY A 200 -13.16 12.06 0.67
CA GLY A 200 -13.38 10.63 0.87
C GLY A 200 -12.10 9.90 1.26
N ALA A 201 -12.28 8.78 1.97
CA ALA A 201 -11.21 7.82 2.33
C ALA A 201 -11.74 6.40 2.15
N LEU A 202 -10.86 5.51 1.69
CA LEU A 202 -11.12 4.09 1.48
C LEU A 202 -10.05 3.27 2.22
#